data_8134aa511c642d0dc1aa3ef5303d0f03
#
_entry.id   8134aa511c642d0dc1aa3ef5303d0f03
#
_cell.length_a   1.000
_cell.length_b   1.000
_cell.length_c   1.000
_cell.angle_alpha   90.00
_cell.angle_beta   90.00
_cell.angle_gamma   90.00
#
_symmetry.space_group_name_H-M   'P 1'
#
loop_
_entity.id
_entity.type
_entity.pdbx_description
1 polymer ?
#
loop_
_entity_poly.entity_id
_entity_poly.type
_entity_poly.pdbx_seq_one_letter_code
_entity_poly.pdbx_strand_id
1 'polypeptide(L)'
;MFEVVGFPSVKSIYPKTIATGWMEFASILAKHQERANKSDGSLYSPVTYREYTTRGNRNVEHIWALVADLDGEAFEQADLGSYIHFAYTTWSHRDNDPHWHIVVPFEQAVPVQNWEEVWYETHQRLHLKGDPATKDPARIFYLPQHETGQPFRTHHSGWRFLDPTITDIAAPTRTFSTPNIRTTRQVKSGKWARIVTDPKWWDAPIDLSQYDGMTQQEIHCDMQREWAELRKRMLAN
;
A
#
# COMPACT_ATOMS: atom_id res chain seq x y z
N MET A 1 3.69 6.34 16.21
CA MET A 1 4.09 7.32 15.16
C MET A 1 4.38 6.50 13.91
N PHE A 2 3.71 6.76 12.79
CA PHE A 2 3.98 6.10 11.49
C PHE A 2 5.11 6.86 10.77
N GLU A 3 6.07 6.19 10.16
CA GLU A 3 7.17 6.85 9.47
C GLU A 3 7.55 6.14 8.16
N VAL A 4 7.82 6.93 7.13
CA VAL A 4 8.37 6.47 5.86
C VAL A 4 9.54 7.36 5.47
N VAL A 5 10.63 6.74 5.08
CA VAL A 5 11.80 7.46 4.60
C VAL A 5 11.97 7.32 3.10
N GLY A 6 12.51 8.35 2.47
CA GLY A 6 12.78 8.43 1.04
C GLY A 6 14.26 8.46 0.71
N PHE A 7 14.57 8.05 -0.51
CA PHE A 7 15.91 8.06 -1.10
C PHE A 7 15.84 8.56 -2.54
N PRO A 8 16.64 9.56 -2.93
CA PRO A 8 16.61 10.10 -4.30
C PRO A 8 17.13 9.12 -5.36
N SER A 9 17.89 8.10 -4.98
CA SER A 9 18.39 7.06 -5.88
C SER A 9 18.74 5.76 -5.14
N VAL A 10 18.92 4.67 -5.87
CA VAL A 10 19.35 3.38 -5.30
C VAL A 10 20.71 3.44 -4.59
N LYS A 11 21.57 4.39 -4.99
CA LYS A 11 22.89 4.60 -4.40
C LYS A 11 22.85 5.45 -3.14
N SER A 12 21.73 6.09 -2.85
CA SER A 12 21.58 6.94 -1.67
C SER A 12 21.53 6.09 -0.41
N ILE A 13 22.29 6.51 0.59
CA ILE A 13 22.41 5.80 1.87
C ILE A 13 21.84 6.61 3.04
N TYR A 14 21.58 7.89 2.86
CA TYR A 14 21.03 8.75 3.92
C TYR A 14 19.50 8.78 3.81
N PRO A 15 18.79 8.22 4.82
CA PRO A 15 17.33 8.29 4.86
C PRO A 15 16.86 9.72 5.10
N LYS A 16 15.78 10.12 4.45
CA LYS A 16 15.08 11.38 4.71
C LYS A 16 13.61 11.07 4.92
N THR A 17 13.02 11.46 6.05
CA THR A 17 11.59 11.30 6.30
C THR A 17 10.78 12.01 5.22
N ILE A 18 9.85 11.30 4.60
CA ILE A 18 8.96 11.80 3.55
C ILE A 18 7.49 11.74 3.95
N ALA A 19 7.14 10.95 4.97
CA ALA A 19 5.81 10.91 5.54
C ALA A 19 5.87 10.48 7.02
N THR A 20 5.00 11.06 7.85
CA THR A 20 4.84 10.77 9.27
C THR A 20 3.45 10.22 9.60
N GLY A 21 2.68 9.87 8.59
CA GLY A 21 1.35 9.27 8.69
C GLY A 21 0.97 8.52 7.43
N TRP A 22 0.03 7.57 7.59
CA TRP A 22 -0.44 6.78 6.45
C TRP A 22 -1.06 7.63 5.33
N MET A 23 -1.90 8.60 5.69
CA MET A 23 -2.59 9.45 4.69
C MET A 23 -1.62 10.27 3.86
N GLU A 24 -0.61 10.84 4.52
CA GLU A 24 0.47 11.56 3.85
C GLU A 24 1.21 10.63 2.87
N PHE A 25 1.55 9.43 3.33
CA PHE A 25 2.22 8.45 2.49
C PHE A 25 1.33 7.96 1.33
N ALA A 26 0.06 7.67 1.57
CA ALA A 26 -0.89 7.29 0.53
C ALA A 26 -1.03 8.38 -0.55
N SER A 27 -1.00 9.67 -0.15
CA SER A 27 -1.02 10.79 -1.09
C SER A 27 0.25 10.87 -1.95
N ILE A 28 1.39 10.42 -1.44
CA ILE A 28 2.64 10.28 -2.22
C ILE A 28 2.51 9.11 -3.20
N LEU A 29 1.99 7.97 -2.74
CA LEU A 29 1.79 6.78 -3.58
C LEU A 29 0.77 7.02 -4.71
N ALA A 30 -0.19 7.91 -4.51
CA ALA A 30 -1.16 8.29 -5.54
C ALA A 30 -0.55 9.09 -6.71
N LYS A 31 0.64 9.65 -6.53
CA LYS A 31 1.33 10.46 -7.56
C LYS A 31 2.18 9.57 -8.46
N HIS A 32 1.53 8.83 -9.35
CA HIS A 32 2.22 7.99 -10.33
C HIS A 32 2.98 8.87 -11.34
N GLN A 33 4.28 8.59 -11.56
CA GLN A 33 5.14 9.42 -12.39
C GLN A 33 5.57 8.68 -13.66
N GLU A 34 5.51 9.38 -14.79
CA GLU A 34 6.08 8.92 -16.05
C GLU A 34 7.59 9.13 -16.05
N ARG A 35 8.36 8.12 -16.42
CA ARG A 35 9.82 8.15 -16.47
C ARG A 35 10.35 7.44 -17.70
N ALA A 36 11.39 8.00 -18.32
CA ALA A 36 12.07 7.37 -19.43
C ALA A 36 12.91 6.16 -18.97
N ASN A 37 13.51 6.24 -17.77
CA ASN A 37 14.31 5.15 -17.21
C ASN A 37 13.87 4.82 -15.78
N LYS A 38 13.85 3.54 -15.43
CA LYS A 38 13.53 3.07 -14.08
C LYS A 38 14.39 3.73 -12.99
N SER A 39 15.68 3.93 -13.32
CA SER A 39 16.66 4.48 -12.36
C SER A 39 16.45 5.95 -12.01
N ASP A 40 15.61 6.68 -12.75
CA ASP A 40 15.37 8.11 -12.53
C ASP A 40 14.36 8.35 -11.41
N GLY A 41 13.73 7.28 -10.92
CA GLY A 41 12.74 7.34 -9.85
C GLY A 41 13.36 7.42 -8.47
N SER A 42 12.67 8.14 -7.57
CA SER A 42 12.96 8.12 -6.14
C SER A 42 12.42 6.84 -5.50
N LEU A 43 12.98 6.50 -4.35
CA LEU A 43 12.63 5.29 -3.63
C LEU A 43 12.17 5.62 -2.21
N TYR A 44 11.48 4.68 -1.60
CA TYR A 44 11.06 4.76 -0.22
C TYR A 44 11.32 3.45 0.54
N SER A 45 11.29 3.55 1.88
CA SER A 45 11.22 2.41 2.79
C SER A 45 10.31 2.79 3.96
N PRO A 46 9.29 1.96 4.31
CA PRO A 46 8.36 2.28 5.40
C PRO A 46 8.93 1.84 6.75
N VAL A 47 10.08 2.41 7.12
CA VAL A 47 10.84 2.05 8.31
C VAL A 47 11.38 3.27 9.04
N THR A 48 11.61 3.11 10.34
CA THR A 48 12.42 4.04 11.14
C THR A 48 13.84 3.51 11.22
N TYR A 49 14.81 4.37 10.92
CA TYR A 49 16.22 4.11 11.17
C TYR A 49 16.67 4.74 12.48
N ARG A 50 17.69 4.17 13.10
CA ARG A 50 18.39 4.81 14.22
C ARG A 50 18.89 6.18 13.81
N GLU A 51 18.77 7.13 14.71
CA GLU A 51 19.23 8.49 14.45
C GLU A 51 20.69 8.53 13.99
N TYR A 52 20.97 9.43 13.05
CA TYR A 52 22.32 9.66 12.51
C TYR A 52 22.99 8.46 11.85
N THR A 53 22.18 7.49 11.37
CA THR A 53 22.70 6.31 10.68
C THR A 53 22.36 6.32 9.19
N THR A 54 22.96 5.40 8.47
CA THR A 54 22.72 5.19 7.03
C THR A 54 21.80 3.98 6.80
N ARG A 55 21.28 3.84 5.59
CA ARG A 55 20.54 2.67 5.16
C ARG A 55 21.33 1.38 5.37
N GLY A 56 20.73 0.43 6.05
CA GLY A 56 21.29 -0.90 6.32
C GLY A 56 20.48 -1.61 7.40
N ASN A 57 20.37 -2.95 7.31
CA ASN A 57 19.53 -3.76 8.20
C ASN A 57 19.82 -3.54 9.68
N ARG A 58 21.09 -3.35 10.03
CA ARG A 58 21.50 -3.12 11.43
C ARG A 58 21.01 -1.79 12.01
N ASN A 59 20.62 -0.87 11.13
CA ASN A 59 20.23 0.49 11.50
C ASN A 59 18.71 0.67 11.50
N VAL A 60 17.94 -0.32 11.04
CA VAL A 60 16.46 -0.31 11.13
C VAL A 60 16.06 -0.61 12.56
N GLU A 61 15.12 0.16 13.09
CA GLU A 61 14.51 -0.07 14.40
C GLU A 61 13.10 -0.65 14.28
N HIS A 62 12.29 -0.06 13.40
CA HIS A 62 10.88 -0.41 13.26
C HIS A 62 10.45 -0.44 11.80
N ILE A 63 9.48 -1.30 11.49
CA ILE A 63 8.83 -1.38 10.19
C ILE A 63 7.35 -1.00 10.36
N TRP A 64 6.82 -0.13 9.48
CA TRP A 64 5.50 0.45 9.59
C TRP A 64 4.49 -0.09 8.58
N ALA A 65 4.96 -0.73 7.53
CA ALA A 65 4.10 -1.35 6.53
C ALA A 65 4.78 -2.56 5.89
N LEU A 66 3.98 -3.56 5.54
CA LEU A 66 4.40 -4.56 4.57
C LEU A 66 4.41 -3.94 3.18
N VAL A 67 5.45 -4.23 2.40
CA VAL A 67 5.44 -4.01 0.95
C VAL A 67 5.68 -5.35 0.27
N ALA A 68 4.66 -5.87 -0.39
CA ALA A 68 4.79 -7.06 -1.23
C ALA A 68 5.09 -6.64 -2.67
N ASP A 69 6.07 -7.31 -3.28
CA ASP A 69 6.46 -7.14 -4.68
C ASP A 69 5.99 -8.38 -5.46
N LEU A 70 4.98 -8.21 -6.31
CA LEU A 70 4.36 -9.28 -7.09
C LEU A 70 4.84 -9.19 -8.52
N ASP A 71 5.67 -10.14 -8.93
CA ASP A 71 6.20 -10.26 -10.29
C ASP A 71 5.49 -11.37 -11.05
N GLY A 72 4.80 -11.03 -12.13
CA GLY A 72 4.05 -11.98 -12.96
C GLY A 72 2.75 -12.48 -12.34
N GLU A 73 2.33 -11.93 -11.20
CA GLU A 73 1.10 -12.33 -10.51
C GLU A 73 0.06 -11.20 -10.52
N ALA A 74 -1.20 -11.60 -10.70
CA ALA A 74 -2.30 -10.67 -10.66
C ALA A 74 -2.57 -10.20 -9.22
N PHE A 75 -2.77 -8.89 -9.05
CA PHE A 75 -3.12 -8.28 -7.77
C PHE A 75 -4.40 -8.88 -7.15
N GLU A 76 -5.36 -9.29 -7.98
CA GLU A 76 -6.65 -9.84 -7.58
C GLU A 76 -6.55 -11.18 -6.82
N GLN A 77 -5.38 -11.81 -6.80
CA GLN A 77 -5.15 -13.05 -6.04
C GLN A 77 -4.88 -12.80 -4.56
N ALA A 78 -4.53 -11.56 -4.19
CA ALA A 78 -4.29 -11.20 -2.80
C ALA A 78 -5.61 -11.11 -2.02
N ASP A 79 -5.67 -11.74 -0.83
CA ASP A 79 -6.80 -11.61 0.09
C ASP A 79 -6.57 -10.44 1.05
N LEU A 80 -6.79 -9.24 0.57
CA LEU A 80 -6.60 -8.01 1.34
C LEU A 80 -7.82 -7.66 2.20
N GLY A 81 -9.00 -8.23 1.90
CA GLY A 81 -10.21 -8.10 2.70
C GLY A 81 -10.54 -6.67 3.09
N SER A 82 -10.63 -6.45 4.41
CA SER A 82 -10.91 -5.13 4.99
C SER A 82 -9.66 -4.33 5.37
N TYR A 83 -8.46 -4.86 5.13
CA TYR A 83 -7.23 -4.15 5.48
C TYR A 83 -6.98 -2.98 4.54
N ILE A 84 -6.61 -1.84 5.15
CA ILE A 84 -6.14 -0.68 4.40
C ILE A 84 -4.92 -1.10 3.58
N HIS A 85 -4.94 -0.78 2.30
CA HIS A 85 -3.82 -1.04 1.42
C HIS A 85 -3.79 -0.04 0.27
N PHE A 86 -2.60 0.12 -0.30
CA PHE A 86 -2.39 0.82 -1.55
C PHE A 86 -1.60 -0.08 -2.49
N ALA A 87 -2.16 -0.42 -3.63
CA ALA A 87 -1.48 -1.18 -4.66
C ALA A 87 -1.23 -0.31 -5.89
N TYR A 88 -0.08 -0.48 -6.51
CA TYR A 88 0.27 0.22 -7.73
C TYR A 88 1.15 -0.64 -8.63
N THR A 89 0.99 -0.45 -9.95
CA THR A 89 1.85 -1.10 -10.92
C THR A 89 3.24 -0.50 -10.92
N THR A 90 4.26 -1.36 -11.04
CA THR A 90 5.66 -0.93 -11.09
C THR A 90 6.07 -0.50 -12.50
N TRP A 91 7.26 0.08 -12.66
CA TRP A 91 7.80 0.51 -13.95
C TRP A 91 7.87 -0.61 -14.99
N SER A 92 8.08 -1.87 -14.56
CA SER A 92 8.19 -3.04 -15.42
C SER A 92 6.84 -3.61 -15.86
N HIS A 93 5.73 -3.13 -15.30
CA HIS A 93 4.39 -3.65 -15.58
C HIS A 93 4.03 -3.61 -17.06
N ARG A 94 3.42 -4.70 -17.53
CA ARG A 94 2.77 -4.82 -18.84
C ARG A 94 1.45 -5.55 -18.67
N ASP A 95 0.49 -5.36 -19.56
CA ASP A 95 -0.84 -6.02 -19.45
C ASP A 95 -0.74 -7.55 -19.49
N ASN A 96 0.24 -8.10 -20.18
CA ASN A 96 0.51 -9.55 -20.26
C ASN A 96 1.57 -10.04 -19.27
N ASP A 97 2.19 -9.13 -18.53
CA ASP A 97 3.20 -9.43 -17.51
C ASP A 97 3.02 -8.45 -16.33
N PRO A 98 2.08 -8.76 -15.42
CA PRO A 98 1.71 -7.84 -14.35
C PRO A 98 2.78 -7.75 -13.26
N HIS A 99 3.15 -6.54 -12.88
CA HIS A 99 4.07 -6.25 -11.79
C HIS A 99 3.43 -5.24 -10.85
N TRP A 100 3.31 -5.60 -9.57
CA TRP A 100 2.63 -4.79 -8.56
C TRP A 100 3.43 -4.65 -7.28
N HIS A 101 3.41 -3.47 -6.70
CA HIS A 101 3.67 -3.32 -5.27
C HIS A 101 2.35 -3.18 -4.52
N ILE A 102 2.22 -3.92 -3.40
CA ILE A 102 1.10 -3.80 -2.47
C ILE A 102 1.66 -3.33 -1.13
N VAL A 103 1.18 -2.18 -0.67
CA VAL A 103 1.58 -1.59 0.61
C VAL A 103 0.44 -1.76 1.60
N VAL A 104 0.69 -2.45 2.72
CA VAL A 104 -0.29 -2.69 3.79
C VAL A 104 0.26 -2.12 5.09
N PRO A 105 -0.29 -1.01 5.61
CA PRO A 105 0.19 -0.41 6.84
C PRO A 105 -0.19 -1.24 8.06
N PHE A 106 0.73 -1.31 9.03
CA PHE A 106 0.49 -1.91 10.33
C PHE A 106 -0.18 -0.92 11.29
N GLU A 107 -1.00 -1.44 12.20
CA GLU A 107 -1.62 -0.65 13.27
C GLU A 107 -0.57 -0.10 14.24
N GLN A 108 0.49 -0.86 14.47
CA GLN A 108 1.62 -0.47 15.28
C GLN A 108 2.94 -0.90 14.61
N ALA A 109 4.02 -0.22 14.98
CA ALA A 109 5.34 -0.52 14.46
C ALA A 109 5.77 -1.95 14.80
N VAL A 110 6.32 -2.65 13.84
CA VAL A 110 6.96 -3.95 14.04
C VAL A 110 8.44 -3.72 14.39
N PRO A 111 8.89 -4.11 15.59
CA PRO A 111 10.31 -4.08 15.91
C PRO A 111 11.10 -4.97 14.94
N VAL A 112 12.27 -4.51 14.50
CA VAL A 112 13.05 -5.22 13.47
C VAL A 112 13.40 -6.67 13.83
N GLN A 113 13.55 -6.98 15.10
CA GLN A 113 13.84 -8.34 15.58
C GLN A 113 12.67 -9.32 15.36
N ASN A 114 11.44 -8.82 15.23
CA ASN A 114 10.23 -9.62 14.99
C ASN A 114 9.84 -9.64 13.50
N TRP A 115 10.55 -8.86 12.66
CA TRP A 115 10.14 -8.60 11.29
C TRP A 115 10.05 -9.86 10.43
N GLU A 116 11.02 -10.76 10.53
CA GLU A 116 11.02 -11.95 9.68
C GLU A 116 9.79 -12.84 9.92
N GLU A 117 9.40 -13.03 11.17
CA GLU A 117 8.20 -13.79 11.56
C GLU A 117 6.93 -13.09 11.07
N VAL A 118 6.78 -11.79 11.37
CA VAL A 118 5.63 -10.99 10.93
C VAL A 118 5.52 -10.96 9.41
N TRP A 119 6.65 -10.89 8.69
CA TRP A 119 6.67 -10.93 7.24
C TRP A 119 6.06 -12.24 6.69
N TYR A 120 6.49 -13.40 7.20
CA TYR A 120 5.97 -14.70 6.78
C TYR A 120 4.49 -14.86 7.11
N GLU A 121 4.09 -14.55 8.33
CA GLU A 121 2.70 -14.66 8.77
C GLU A 121 1.78 -13.73 7.96
N THR A 122 2.21 -12.51 7.71
CA THR A 122 1.43 -11.56 6.92
C THR A 122 1.27 -12.03 5.48
N HIS A 123 2.33 -12.54 4.85
CA HIS A 123 2.24 -13.10 3.49
C HIS A 123 1.29 -14.29 3.42
N GLN A 124 1.35 -15.20 4.39
CA GLN A 124 0.42 -16.33 4.46
C GLN A 124 -1.02 -15.88 4.66
N ARG A 125 -1.24 -14.97 5.60
CA ARG A 125 -2.56 -14.44 5.96
C ARG A 125 -3.26 -13.71 4.82
N LEU A 126 -2.50 -12.97 4.03
CA LEU A 126 -3.01 -12.19 2.89
C LEU A 126 -2.89 -12.95 1.56
N HIS A 127 -2.49 -14.22 1.58
CA HIS A 127 -2.25 -15.06 0.40
C HIS A 127 -1.34 -14.37 -0.63
N LEU A 128 -0.32 -13.65 -0.15
CA LEU A 128 0.63 -12.95 -1.00
C LEU A 128 1.77 -13.88 -1.38
N LYS A 129 2.09 -13.92 -2.66
CA LYS A 129 3.25 -14.66 -3.20
C LYS A 129 4.35 -13.70 -3.66
N GLY A 130 4.63 -12.69 -2.83
CA GLY A 130 5.63 -11.68 -3.14
C GLY A 130 7.06 -12.19 -3.15
N ASP A 131 7.97 -11.40 -3.78
CA ASP A 131 9.41 -11.68 -3.79
C ASP A 131 9.95 -11.79 -2.35
N PRO A 132 10.57 -12.93 -1.97
CA PRO A 132 11.20 -13.10 -0.66
C PRO A 132 12.29 -12.07 -0.32
N ALA A 133 12.84 -11.36 -1.31
CA ALA A 133 13.80 -10.29 -1.07
C ALA A 133 13.16 -9.09 -0.32
N THR A 134 11.84 -8.97 -0.32
CA THR A 134 11.12 -7.93 0.46
C THR A 134 11.17 -8.18 1.97
N LYS A 135 11.63 -9.35 2.40
CA LYS A 135 11.94 -9.67 3.80
C LYS A 135 13.12 -8.86 4.36
N ASP A 136 13.99 -8.33 3.50
CA ASP A 136 15.08 -7.47 3.94
C ASP A 136 14.52 -6.18 4.58
N PRO A 137 14.75 -5.93 5.89
CA PRO A 137 14.17 -4.79 6.58
C PRO A 137 14.63 -3.43 6.04
N ALA A 138 15.83 -3.35 5.42
CA ALA A 138 16.31 -2.12 4.79
C ALA A 138 16.00 -2.05 3.29
N ARG A 139 15.06 -2.90 2.79
CA ARG A 139 14.63 -2.88 1.39
C ARG A 139 14.07 -1.51 1.02
N ILE A 140 14.43 -1.06 -0.17
CA ILE A 140 13.88 0.15 -0.76
C ILE A 140 13.06 -0.20 -1.99
N PHE A 141 11.95 0.53 -2.17
CA PHE A 141 11.00 0.33 -3.26
C PHE A 141 10.90 1.63 -4.06
N TYR A 142 10.78 1.52 -5.37
CA TYR A 142 10.50 2.70 -6.17
C TYR A 142 9.11 3.26 -5.84
N LEU A 143 9.04 4.59 -5.71
CA LEU A 143 7.75 5.28 -5.72
C LEU A 143 7.01 4.98 -7.03
N PRO A 144 5.67 5.08 -7.05
CA PRO A 144 4.87 4.76 -8.22
C PRO A 144 5.38 5.47 -9.48
N GLN A 145 5.77 4.69 -10.47
CA GLN A 145 6.27 5.17 -11.75
C GLN A 145 6.02 4.16 -12.86
N HIS A 146 5.92 4.65 -14.09
CA HIS A 146 5.75 3.83 -15.29
C HIS A 146 6.63 4.36 -16.43
N GLU A 147 6.92 3.50 -17.39
CA GLU A 147 7.63 3.87 -18.60
C GLU A 147 6.75 4.79 -19.47
N THR A 148 7.38 5.74 -20.17
CA THR A 148 6.70 6.66 -21.09
C THR A 148 5.80 5.89 -22.06
N GLY A 149 4.52 6.26 -22.08
CA GLY A 149 3.52 5.65 -22.96
C GLY A 149 2.99 4.28 -22.51
N GLN A 150 3.45 3.73 -21.40
CA GLN A 150 2.90 2.49 -20.84
C GLN A 150 1.73 2.76 -19.90
N PRO A 151 0.76 1.83 -19.82
CA PRO A 151 -0.34 1.96 -18.89
C PRO A 151 0.13 1.82 -17.44
N PHE A 152 -0.57 2.46 -16.54
CA PHE A 152 -0.40 2.24 -15.11
C PHE A 152 -1.76 2.08 -14.41
N ARG A 153 -1.74 1.42 -13.27
CA ARG A 153 -2.93 1.18 -12.46
C ARG A 153 -2.59 1.40 -10.99
N THR A 154 -3.58 1.89 -10.25
CA THR A 154 -3.53 1.99 -8.80
C THR A 154 -4.81 1.43 -8.23
N HIS A 155 -4.72 0.85 -7.04
CA HIS A 155 -5.87 0.41 -6.27
C HIS A 155 -5.68 0.80 -4.81
N HIS A 156 -6.71 1.36 -4.20
CA HIS A 156 -6.71 1.72 -2.79
C HIS A 156 -8.05 1.29 -2.18
N SER A 157 -7.99 0.58 -1.06
CA SER A 157 -9.19 0.09 -0.37
C SER A 157 -8.89 -0.25 1.08
N GLY A 158 -9.91 -0.69 1.80
CA GLY A 158 -9.83 -1.11 3.19
C GLY A 158 -10.19 0.00 4.17
N TRP A 159 -10.39 -0.39 5.43
CA TRP A 159 -10.84 0.52 6.49
C TRP A 159 -10.19 0.23 7.85
N ARG A 160 -9.36 -0.81 7.97
CA ARG A 160 -8.61 -1.11 9.20
C ARG A 160 -7.15 -1.37 8.91
N PHE A 161 -6.29 -0.94 9.80
CA PHE A 161 -4.88 -1.29 9.79
C PHE A 161 -4.68 -2.78 10.06
N LEU A 162 -3.58 -3.33 9.59
CA LEU A 162 -3.20 -4.71 9.87
C LEU A 162 -2.54 -4.77 11.26
N ASP A 163 -3.12 -5.56 12.17
CA ASP A 163 -2.48 -5.84 13.45
C ASP A 163 -1.36 -6.87 13.24
N PRO A 164 -0.09 -6.51 13.51
CA PRO A 164 1.03 -7.41 13.35
C PRO A 164 1.15 -8.46 14.47
N THR A 165 0.37 -8.34 15.56
CA THR A 165 0.46 -9.22 16.72
C THR A 165 -0.51 -10.39 16.68
N ILE A 166 -1.45 -10.41 15.75
CA ILE A 166 -2.43 -11.49 15.62
C ILE A 166 -1.76 -12.70 14.96
N THR A 167 -1.23 -13.58 15.81
CA THR A 167 -0.66 -14.89 15.42
C THR A 167 -1.71 -15.96 15.20
N ASP A 168 -3.00 -15.68 15.42
CA ASP A 168 -4.06 -16.63 15.18
C ASP A 168 -4.30 -16.85 13.69
N ILE A 169 -3.60 -17.86 13.15
CA ILE A 169 -3.91 -18.52 11.89
C ILE A 169 -5.18 -19.39 12.08
N ALA A 170 -6.17 -18.91 12.77
CA ALA A 170 -7.53 -19.36 12.56
C ALA A 170 -7.98 -18.67 11.29
N ALA A 171 -7.80 -19.37 10.15
CA ALA A 171 -8.45 -18.99 8.91
C ALA A 171 -9.88 -18.57 9.27
N PRO A 172 -10.34 -17.37 8.91
CA PRO A 172 -11.72 -17.03 9.13
C PRO A 172 -12.53 -18.05 8.33
N THR A 173 -13.13 -19.03 9.04
CA THR A 173 -14.15 -19.91 8.51
C THR A 173 -15.42 -19.08 8.27
N ARG A 174 -15.28 -18.03 7.52
CA ARG A 174 -16.35 -17.36 6.84
C ARG A 174 -16.18 -17.66 5.37
N THR A 175 -16.77 -18.77 4.96
CA THR A 175 -17.28 -18.92 3.63
C THR A 175 -18.20 -17.71 3.37
N PHE A 176 -17.62 -16.61 2.96
CA PHE A 176 -18.38 -15.70 2.13
C PHE A 176 -18.64 -16.50 0.86
N SER A 177 -19.85 -17.03 0.75
CA SER A 177 -20.35 -17.44 -0.54
C SER A 177 -20.18 -16.22 -1.42
N THR A 178 -19.11 -16.20 -2.20
CA THR A 178 -18.99 -15.28 -3.32
C THR A 178 -20.29 -15.43 -4.09
N PRO A 179 -21.08 -14.37 -4.24
CA PRO A 179 -22.18 -14.44 -5.20
C PRO A 179 -21.50 -14.87 -6.49
N ASN A 180 -21.99 -15.93 -7.10
CA ASN A 180 -21.51 -16.48 -8.35
C ASN A 180 -21.54 -15.36 -9.38
N ILE A 181 -20.47 -14.57 -9.46
CA ILE A 181 -20.25 -13.63 -10.53
C ILE A 181 -19.89 -14.52 -11.70
N ARG A 182 -20.93 -14.91 -12.44
CA ARG A 182 -20.77 -15.50 -13.76
C ARG A 182 -19.86 -14.57 -14.54
N THR A 183 -18.62 -14.98 -14.68
CA THR A 183 -17.66 -14.45 -15.63
C THR A 183 -18.19 -14.65 -17.04
N THR A 184 -19.03 -13.78 -17.49
CA THR A 184 -19.35 -13.49 -18.91
C THR A 184 -20.46 -12.45 -18.96
N ARG A 185 -20.15 -11.25 -18.55
CA ARG A 185 -20.74 -10.05 -19.09
C ARG A 185 -19.65 -9.01 -19.13
N GLN A 186 -19.30 -8.58 -20.34
CA GLN A 186 -18.69 -7.27 -20.51
C GLN A 186 -19.44 -6.31 -19.61
N VAL A 187 -18.81 -5.84 -18.55
CA VAL A 187 -19.34 -4.77 -17.73
C VAL A 187 -19.31 -3.57 -18.65
N LYS A 188 -20.42 -3.35 -19.35
CA LYS A 188 -20.68 -2.04 -19.94
C LYS A 188 -20.45 -1.07 -18.81
N SER A 189 -19.53 -0.14 -19.02
CA SER A 189 -19.10 0.93 -18.12
C SER A 189 -20.20 1.32 -17.14
N GLY A 190 -20.24 0.66 -16.00
CA GLY A 190 -21.13 1.02 -14.91
C GLY A 190 -20.54 2.20 -14.16
N LYS A 191 -21.39 2.92 -13.44
CA LYS A 191 -21.06 4.10 -12.60
C LYS A 191 -19.83 3.89 -11.70
N TRP A 192 -19.53 2.65 -11.33
CA TRP A 192 -18.39 2.21 -10.53
C TRP A 192 -17.04 2.34 -11.23
N ALA A 193 -16.96 2.04 -12.52
CA ALA A 193 -15.76 2.23 -13.30
C ALA A 193 -15.38 3.72 -13.40
N ARG A 194 -16.38 4.63 -13.38
CA ARG A 194 -16.14 6.08 -13.39
C ARG A 194 -15.60 6.62 -12.06
N ILE A 195 -16.02 6.04 -10.93
CA ILE A 195 -15.56 6.49 -9.61
C ILE A 195 -14.09 6.11 -9.40
N VAL A 196 -13.68 4.92 -9.86
CA VAL A 196 -12.30 4.44 -9.73
C VAL A 196 -11.36 5.02 -10.78
N THR A 197 -11.91 5.48 -11.92
CA THR A 197 -11.12 6.01 -13.06
C THR A 197 -11.30 7.51 -13.29
N ASP A 198 -12.08 8.22 -12.47
CA ASP A 198 -12.23 9.66 -12.59
C ASP A 198 -11.01 10.37 -11.97
N PRO A 199 -10.08 10.92 -12.81
CA PRO A 199 -8.88 11.60 -12.31
C PRO A 199 -9.21 12.77 -11.37
N LYS A 200 -10.38 13.38 -11.51
CA LYS A 200 -10.81 14.51 -10.69
C LYS A 200 -11.01 14.16 -9.21
N TRP A 201 -11.23 12.88 -8.91
CA TRP A 201 -11.39 12.44 -7.52
C TRP A 201 -10.06 12.41 -6.77
N TRP A 202 -8.95 12.13 -7.48
CA TRP A 202 -7.58 12.11 -6.96
C TRP A 202 -6.88 13.46 -7.06
N ASP A 203 -7.34 14.33 -7.96
CA ASP A 203 -6.82 15.69 -8.12
C ASP A 203 -7.41 16.67 -7.10
N ALA A 204 -8.46 16.30 -6.37
CA ALA A 204 -8.91 17.09 -5.24
C ALA A 204 -7.81 17.05 -4.17
N PRO A 205 -7.21 18.18 -3.80
CA PRO A 205 -6.24 18.22 -2.72
C PRO A 205 -6.95 17.68 -1.47
N ILE A 206 -6.44 16.58 -0.91
CA ILE A 206 -6.90 16.11 0.39
C ILE A 206 -6.50 17.21 1.36
N ASP A 207 -7.48 17.88 1.93
CA ASP A 207 -7.23 18.88 2.97
C ASP A 207 -6.86 18.14 4.25
N LEU A 208 -5.56 17.97 4.45
CA LEU A 208 -5.00 17.32 5.62
C LEU A 208 -5.07 18.19 6.88
N SER A 209 -5.39 19.50 6.73
CA SER A 209 -5.47 20.41 7.87
C SER A 209 -6.57 20.02 8.88
N GLN A 210 -7.59 19.31 8.42
CA GLN A 210 -8.64 18.78 9.28
C GLN A 210 -8.15 17.72 10.28
N TYR A 211 -6.96 17.12 10.04
CA TYR A 211 -6.36 16.10 10.89
C TYR A 211 -5.24 16.63 11.79
N ASP A 212 -4.94 17.94 11.71
CA ASP A 212 -3.93 18.57 12.55
C ASP A 212 -4.31 18.45 14.03
N GLY A 213 -3.41 17.85 14.82
CA GLY A 213 -3.61 17.62 16.25
C GLY A 213 -4.43 16.39 16.63
N MET A 214 -4.93 15.62 15.66
CA MET A 214 -5.64 14.37 15.93
C MET A 214 -4.66 13.21 16.15
N THR A 215 -5.03 12.31 17.07
CA THR A 215 -4.33 11.03 17.23
C THR A 215 -4.65 10.08 16.06
N GLN A 216 -3.80 9.08 15.84
CA GLN A 216 -4.07 8.05 14.81
C GLN A 216 -5.43 7.37 14.99
N GLN A 217 -5.87 7.18 16.25
CA GLN A 217 -7.14 6.56 16.56
C GLN A 217 -8.32 7.46 16.19
N GLU A 218 -8.21 8.77 16.40
CA GLU A 218 -9.22 9.76 16.00
C GLU A 218 -9.32 9.88 14.49
N ILE A 219 -8.17 9.94 13.80
CA ILE A 219 -8.11 9.93 12.32
C ILE A 219 -8.77 8.65 11.79
N HIS A 220 -8.46 7.51 12.38
CA HIS A 220 -9.05 6.23 12.01
C HIS A 220 -10.58 6.21 12.19
N CYS A 221 -11.09 6.71 13.33
CA CYS A 221 -12.52 6.81 13.58
C CYS A 221 -13.22 7.76 12.60
N ASP A 222 -12.58 8.86 12.26
CA ASP A 222 -13.14 9.85 11.34
C ASP A 222 -13.17 9.31 9.89
N MET A 223 -12.10 8.66 9.46
CA MET A 223 -12.06 7.96 8.18
C MET A 223 -13.13 6.86 8.09
N GLN A 224 -13.33 6.07 9.16
CA GLN A 224 -14.40 5.06 9.18
C GLN A 224 -15.78 5.69 8.99
N ARG A 225 -16.00 6.86 9.61
CA ARG A 225 -17.26 7.60 9.51
C ARG A 225 -17.47 8.13 8.10
N GLU A 226 -16.47 8.76 7.51
CA GLU A 226 -16.54 9.27 6.13
C GLU A 226 -16.77 8.15 5.12
N TRP A 227 -16.07 7.02 5.26
CA TRP A 227 -16.29 5.83 4.43
C TRP A 227 -17.68 5.24 4.58
N ALA A 228 -18.21 5.19 5.80
CA ALA A 228 -19.58 4.73 6.05
C ALA A 228 -20.62 5.63 5.37
N GLU A 229 -20.41 6.93 5.42
CA GLU A 229 -21.30 7.91 4.76
C GLU A 229 -21.15 7.85 3.22
N LEU A 230 -19.93 7.73 2.71
CA LEU A 230 -19.68 7.55 1.27
C LEU A 230 -20.38 6.28 0.77
N ARG A 231 -20.22 5.17 1.51
CA ARG A 231 -20.87 3.89 1.19
C ARG A 231 -22.39 4.00 1.18
N LYS A 232 -22.98 4.70 2.15
CA LYS A 232 -24.44 4.96 2.15
C LYS A 232 -24.88 5.74 0.90
N ARG A 233 -24.14 6.79 0.53
CA ARG A 233 -24.43 7.59 -0.68
C ARG A 233 -24.30 6.76 -1.95
N MET A 234 -23.34 5.83 -1.99
CA MET A 234 -23.11 4.95 -3.14
C MET A 234 -24.21 3.89 -3.30
N LEU A 235 -24.79 3.42 -2.20
CA LEU A 235 -25.87 2.43 -2.20
C LEU A 235 -27.27 3.06 -2.41
N ALA A 236 -27.41 4.37 -2.21
CA ALA A 236 -28.66 5.11 -2.36
C ALA A 236 -28.91 5.63 -3.80
N ASN A 237 -27.93 5.47 -4.70
CA ASN A 237 -27.97 5.83 -6.12
C ASN A 237 -27.82 4.60 -7.03
#